data_f5f315fb33a9f60216fbaf7c2e13993a
#
_entry.id   f5f315fb33a9f60216fbaf7c2e13993a
#
_cell.length_a   1.000
_cell.length_b   1.000
_cell.length_c   1.000
_cell.angle_alpha   90.00
_cell.angle_beta   90.00
_cell.angle_gamma   90.00
#
_symmetry.space_group_name_H-M   'P 1'
#
loop_
_entity.id
_entity.type
_entity.pdbx_description
1 polymer ?
#
loop_
_entity_poly.entity_id
_entity_poly.type
_entity_poly.pdbx_seq_one_letter_code
_entity_poly.pdbx_strand_id
1 'polypeptide(L)'
;MDIATLRQEHADHWMKAAAIRALAMDAVQAAKSGHPGMPMGMADVATVLFGGHLKFDASAPRWADRDRFILSAGHGSMLIYALLHLTGYEDVTLDQIRAFRQWGAITAGHPEYGHVAGVETTTGPLGQGIANAVGFAIAEESLRARFGRKVVDHHTWVIAGDGCLMEGISQEAIGLAGMQKLSKLVVLWDNNNISIDGKISLSDITDQRARFAAS
;
A
#
# COMPACT_ATOMS: atom_id res chain seq x y z
N MET A 1 -12.36 0.04 25.25
CA MET A 1 -12.16 1.48 24.98
C MET A 1 -13.19 1.86 23.94
N ASP A 2 -13.96 2.91 24.16
CA ASP A 2 -15.01 3.29 23.21
C ASP A 2 -14.41 4.23 22.14
N ILE A 3 -15.09 4.31 20.97
CA ILE A 3 -14.62 5.11 19.82
C ILE A 3 -14.54 6.62 20.15
N ALA A 4 -15.42 7.14 21.01
CA ALA A 4 -15.42 8.55 21.35
C ALA A 4 -14.17 8.93 22.17
N THR A 5 -13.78 8.05 23.11
CA THR A 5 -12.54 8.19 23.86
C THR A 5 -11.31 8.16 22.96
N LEU A 6 -11.23 7.18 22.04
CA LEU A 6 -10.12 7.09 21.08
C LEU A 6 -10.02 8.34 20.19
N ARG A 7 -11.14 8.91 19.78
CA ARG A 7 -11.16 10.14 18.99
C ARG A 7 -10.57 11.34 19.76
N GLN A 8 -10.84 11.44 21.04
CA GLN A 8 -10.31 12.53 21.87
C GLN A 8 -8.81 12.34 22.14
N GLU A 9 -8.41 11.14 22.49
CA GLU A 9 -7.00 10.82 22.79
C GLU A 9 -6.08 10.89 21.57
N HIS A 10 -6.62 10.61 20.37
CA HIS A 10 -5.87 10.55 19.11
C HIS A 10 -6.50 11.45 18.02
N ALA A 11 -6.86 12.68 18.38
CA ALA A 11 -7.56 13.60 17.48
C ALA A 11 -6.83 13.85 16.13
N ASP A 12 -5.51 14.01 16.17
CA ASP A 12 -4.68 14.21 14.97
C ASP A 12 -4.71 12.99 14.05
N HIS A 13 -4.59 11.79 14.61
CA HIS A 13 -4.68 10.56 13.86
C HIS A 13 -6.06 10.45 13.20
N TRP A 14 -7.11 10.69 13.97
CA TRP A 14 -8.48 10.63 13.48
C TRP A 14 -8.72 11.59 12.31
N MET A 15 -8.22 12.81 12.40
CA MET A 15 -8.36 13.83 11.35
C MET A 15 -7.64 13.41 10.07
N LYS A 16 -6.41 12.88 10.19
CA LYS A 16 -5.63 12.39 9.04
C LYS A 16 -6.31 11.20 8.35
N ALA A 17 -6.76 10.21 9.12
CA ALA A 17 -7.47 9.06 8.58
C ALA A 17 -8.82 9.46 7.94
N ALA A 18 -9.54 10.41 8.54
CA ALA A 18 -10.77 10.95 7.97
C ALA A 18 -10.52 11.69 6.65
N ALA A 19 -9.41 12.43 6.53
CA ALA A 19 -9.04 13.10 5.27
C ALA A 19 -8.77 12.09 4.15
N ILE A 20 -8.04 11.00 4.44
CA ILE A 20 -7.82 9.90 3.47
C ILE A 20 -9.16 9.33 3.00
N ARG A 21 -10.08 9.04 3.93
CA ARG A 21 -11.40 8.50 3.61
C ARG A 21 -12.22 9.45 2.77
N ALA A 22 -12.27 10.73 3.14
CA ALA A 22 -13.03 11.74 2.40
C ALA A 22 -12.52 11.90 0.97
N LEU A 23 -11.20 12.06 0.77
CA LEU A 23 -10.60 12.15 -0.56
C LEU A 23 -10.92 10.92 -1.42
N ALA A 24 -10.86 9.72 -0.84
CA ALA A 24 -11.16 8.50 -1.57
C ALA A 24 -12.64 8.37 -1.94
N MET A 25 -13.55 8.68 -1.01
CA MET A 25 -14.99 8.65 -1.26
C MET A 25 -15.39 9.65 -2.36
N ASP A 26 -14.94 10.89 -2.22
CA ASP A 26 -15.30 11.97 -3.15
C ASP A 26 -14.79 11.69 -4.57
N ALA A 27 -13.54 11.22 -4.69
CA ALA A 27 -12.94 10.91 -5.99
C ALA A 27 -13.64 9.72 -6.67
N VAL A 28 -13.92 8.63 -5.95
CA VAL A 28 -14.64 7.47 -6.49
C VAL A 28 -16.07 7.84 -6.86
N GLN A 29 -16.76 8.64 -6.03
CA GLN A 29 -18.12 9.11 -6.31
C GLN A 29 -18.16 10.01 -7.53
N ALA A 30 -17.21 10.94 -7.67
CA ALA A 30 -17.13 11.84 -8.83
C ALA A 30 -16.86 11.07 -10.12
N ALA A 31 -15.96 10.09 -10.08
CA ALA A 31 -15.63 9.23 -11.20
C ALA A 31 -16.75 8.24 -11.56
N LYS A 32 -17.70 8.01 -10.65
CA LYS A 32 -18.73 6.94 -10.74
C LYS A 32 -18.11 5.56 -11.05
N SER A 33 -16.89 5.37 -10.64
CA SER A 33 -16.08 4.16 -10.91
C SER A 33 -14.92 4.11 -9.94
N GLY A 34 -14.59 2.92 -9.41
CA GLY A 34 -13.48 2.72 -8.51
C GLY A 34 -13.83 1.83 -7.33
N HIS A 35 -12.88 1.69 -6.41
CA HIS A 35 -12.99 0.77 -5.28
C HIS A 35 -12.72 1.54 -3.96
N PRO A 36 -13.78 1.95 -3.24
CA PRO A 36 -13.60 2.72 -2.01
C PRO A 36 -13.25 1.86 -0.79
N GLY A 37 -13.50 0.55 -0.83
CA GLY A 37 -13.37 -0.35 0.33
C GLY A 37 -11.97 -0.35 0.95
N MET A 38 -10.93 -0.60 0.16
CA MET A 38 -9.54 -0.63 0.61
C MET A 38 -9.09 0.72 1.21
N PRO A 39 -9.29 1.89 0.56
CA PRO A 39 -8.96 3.18 1.15
C PRO A 39 -9.69 3.46 2.47
N MET A 40 -10.95 3.05 2.56
CA MET A 40 -11.76 3.24 3.77
C MET A 40 -11.26 2.37 4.94
N GLY A 41 -10.99 1.08 4.66
CA GLY A 41 -10.55 0.11 5.66
C GLY A 41 -9.14 0.36 6.16
N MET A 42 -8.22 0.71 5.25
CA MET A 42 -6.80 0.84 5.56
C MET A 42 -6.35 2.26 5.93
N ALA A 43 -7.26 3.24 6.00
CA ALA A 43 -6.89 4.63 6.30
C ALA A 43 -6.15 4.79 7.62
N ASP A 44 -6.57 4.11 8.69
CA ASP A 44 -5.89 4.19 10.00
C ASP A 44 -4.50 3.56 9.95
N VAL A 45 -4.37 2.39 9.34
CA VAL A 45 -3.08 1.69 9.17
C VAL A 45 -2.12 2.54 8.34
N ALA A 46 -2.60 3.09 7.23
CA ALA A 46 -1.81 3.94 6.36
C ALA A 46 -1.39 5.26 7.06
N THR A 47 -2.26 5.83 7.90
CA THR A 47 -1.94 7.02 8.70
C THR A 47 -0.79 6.73 9.68
N VAL A 48 -0.81 5.58 10.35
CA VAL A 48 0.28 5.17 11.26
C VAL A 48 1.56 4.93 10.46
N LEU A 49 1.48 4.21 9.34
CA LEU A 49 2.63 3.89 8.51
C LEU A 49 3.33 5.16 8.00
N PHE A 50 2.60 6.04 7.33
CA PHE A 50 3.17 7.27 6.74
C PHE A 50 3.51 8.34 7.79
N GLY A 51 2.82 8.32 8.93
CA GLY A 51 3.03 9.28 10.01
C GLY A 51 4.21 8.97 10.93
N GLY A 52 4.72 7.73 10.97
CA GLY A 52 5.72 7.35 11.97
C GLY A 52 6.69 6.24 11.62
N HIS A 53 6.47 5.49 10.54
CA HIS A 53 7.29 4.32 10.22
C HIS A 53 7.95 4.38 8.85
N LEU A 54 7.27 4.89 7.84
CA LEU A 54 7.77 4.97 6.48
C LEU A 54 8.83 6.07 6.34
N LYS A 55 10.01 5.72 5.90
CA LYS A 55 11.11 6.65 5.62
C LYS A 55 10.98 7.18 4.19
N PHE A 56 10.53 8.41 4.02
CA PHE A 56 10.36 9.05 2.72
C PHE A 56 10.64 10.56 2.78
N ASP A 57 10.82 11.16 1.61
CA ASP A 57 10.90 12.61 1.43
C ASP A 57 10.14 12.96 0.15
N ALA A 58 9.01 13.66 0.29
CA ALA A 58 8.17 14.05 -0.84
C ALA A 58 8.88 15.04 -1.78
N SER A 59 9.84 15.84 -1.27
CA SER A 59 10.66 16.75 -2.07
C SER A 59 11.79 16.04 -2.84
N ALA A 60 12.14 14.81 -2.41
CA ALA A 60 13.14 13.96 -3.03
C ALA A 60 12.57 12.55 -3.32
N PRO A 61 11.51 12.42 -4.13
CA PRO A 61 10.77 11.17 -4.31
C PRO A 61 11.59 10.04 -4.93
N ARG A 62 12.78 10.34 -5.45
CA ARG A 62 13.72 9.35 -6.00
C ARG A 62 14.94 9.12 -5.10
N TRP A 63 14.90 9.61 -3.86
CA TRP A 63 15.96 9.34 -2.89
C TRP A 63 16.26 7.83 -2.83
N ALA A 64 17.53 7.46 -2.99
CA ALA A 64 17.94 6.07 -3.19
C ALA A 64 17.62 5.17 -1.98
N ASP A 65 17.78 5.69 -0.76
CA ASP A 65 17.55 4.95 0.49
C ASP A 65 16.19 5.25 1.15
N ARG A 66 15.20 5.76 0.38
CA ARG A 66 13.82 5.83 0.85
C ARG A 66 13.24 4.43 1.02
N ASP A 67 12.31 4.26 1.94
CA ASP A 67 11.49 3.04 1.99
C ASP A 67 10.66 2.88 0.71
N ARG A 68 10.30 1.66 0.38
CA ARG A 68 9.43 1.32 -0.76
C ARG A 68 8.04 1.00 -0.24
N PHE A 69 7.06 1.75 -0.69
CA PHE A 69 5.66 1.47 -0.39
C PHE A 69 4.96 0.89 -1.63
N ILE A 70 4.35 -0.28 -1.47
CA ILE A 70 3.68 -1.00 -2.54
C ILE A 70 2.24 -1.30 -2.13
N LEU A 71 1.30 -0.80 -2.91
CA LEU A 71 -0.10 -1.16 -2.77
C LEU A 71 -0.40 -2.36 -3.66
N SER A 72 -0.27 -3.58 -3.12
CA SER A 72 -0.52 -4.83 -3.86
C SER A 72 -2.00 -4.96 -4.25
N ALA A 73 -2.90 -4.49 -3.40
CA ALA A 73 -4.32 -4.33 -3.72
C ALA A 73 -4.52 -3.06 -4.57
N GLY A 74 -3.95 -3.03 -5.78
CA GLY A 74 -3.88 -1.85 -6.65
C GLY A 74 -5.22 -1.25 -7.04
N HIS A 75 -6.32 -2.02 -6.97
CA HIS A 75 -7.67 -1.50 -7.15
C HIS A 75 -8.04 -0.41 -6.14
N GLY A 76 -7.43 -0.43 -4.94
CA GLY A 76 -7.56 0.61 -3.91
C GLY A 76 -6.68 1.84 -4.15
N SER A 77 -6.38 2.18 -5.40
CA SER A 77 -5.42 3.22 -5.80
C SER A 77 -5.64 4.58 -5.15
N MET A 78 -6.87 4.94 -4.82
CA MET A 78 -7.15 6.19 -4.10
C MET A 78 -6.49 6.26 -2.72
N LEU A 79 -6.15 5.12 -2.08
CA LEU A 79 -5.36 5.13 -0.85
C LEU A 79 -3.99 5.76 -1.08
N ILE A 80 -3.25 5.26 -2.07
CA ILE A 80 -1.90 5.80 -2.34
C ILE A 80 -1.97 7.25 -2.83
N TYR A 81 -2.93 7.61 -3.69
CA TYR A 81 -3.04 8.99 -4.16
C TYR A 81 -3.40 9.97 -3.05
N ALA A 82 -4.32 9.62 -2.14
CA ALA A 82 -4.62 10.44 -0.98
C ALA A 82 -3.40 10.62 -0.07
N LEU A 83 -2.63 9.55 0.17
CA LEU A 83 -1.40 9.60 0.96
C LEU A 83 -0.35 10.50 0.32
N LEU A 84 -0.09 10.34 -0.98
CA LEU A 84 0.90 11.16 -1.70
C LEU A 84 0.49 12.64 -1.70
N HIS A 85 -0.80 12.95 -1.91
CA HIS A 85 -1.32 14.30 -1.81
C HIS A 85 -1.10 14.90 -0.41
N LEU A 86 -1.54 14.20 0.63
CA LEU A 86 -1.48 14.68 2.01
C LEU A 86 -0.06 14.78 2.57
N THR A 87 0.88 14.03 2.01
CA THR A 87 2.30 14.06 2.38
C THR A 87 3.15 15.00 1.52
N GLY A 88 2.54 15.72 0.57
CA GLY A 88 3.16 16.82 -0.15
C GLY A 88 3.93 16.45 -1.41
N TYR A 89 3.61 15.31 -2.04
CA TYR A 89 4.13 15.02 -3.38
C TYR A 89 3.53 16.00 -4.40
N GLU A 90 4.38 16.76 -5.07
CA GLU A 90 4.01 17.91 -5.90
C GLU A 90 3.07 17.53 -7.06
N ASP A 91 3.27 16.36 -7.67
CA ASP A 91 2.51 15.90 -8.82
C ASP A 91 1.04 15.59 -8.46
N VAL A 92 0.77 15.17 -7.22
CA VAL A 92 -0.55 14.71 -6.79
C VAL A 92 -1.37 15.86 -6.21
N THR A 93 -1.78 16.76 -7.06
CA THR A 93 -2.61 17.91 -6.67
C THR A 93 -4.05 17.49 -6.39
N LEU A 94 -4.81 18.36 -5.72
CA LEU A 94 -6.25 18.15 -5.50
C LEU A 94 -7.03 18.04 -6.82
N ASP A 95 -6.58 18.75 -7.87
CA ASP A 95 -7.22 18.67 -9.19
C ASP A 95 -6.96 17.31 -9.85
N GLN A 96 -5.77 16.71 -9.65
CA GLN A 96 -5.52 15.34 -10.07
C GLN A 96 -6.39 14.33 -9.31
N ILE A 97 -6.62 14.53 -8.03
CA ILE A 97 -7.56 13.69 -7.25
C ILE A 97 -8.99 13.83 -7.77
N ARG A 98 -9.44 15.06 -8.08
CA ARG A 98 -10.77 15.31 -8.67
C ARG A 98 -10.91 14.67 -10.05
N ALA A 99 -9.81 14.54 -10.79
CA ALA A 99 -9.77 13.91 -12.11
C ALA A 99 -9.49 12.39 -12.04
N PHE A 100 -9.65 11.76 -10.88
CA PHE A 100 -9.45 10.32 -10.71
C PHE A 100 -10.15 9.50 -11.81
N ARG A 101 -9.40 8.60 -12.45
CA ARG A 101 -9.88 7.75 -13.56
C ARG A 101 -10.32 8.50 -14.82
N GLN A 102 -10.03 9.78 -14.94
CA GLN A 102 -10.32 10.51 -16.17
C GLN A 102 -9.14 10.40 -17.14
N TRP A 103 -9.45 10.46 -18.42
CA TRP A 103 -8.42 10.43 -19.47
C TRP A 103 -7.43 11.60 -19.30
N GLY A 104 -6.13 11.28 -19.31
CA GLY A 104 -5.06 12.27 -19.14
C GLY A 104 -4.71 12.62 -17.70
N ALA A 105 -5.47 12.14 -16.70
CA ALA A 105 -5.09 12.30 -15.31
C ALA A 105 -4.01 11.28 -14.91
N ILE A 106 -3.10 11.70 -14.00
CA ILE A 106 -2.08 10.80 -13.46
C ILE A 106 -2.64 9.84 -12.41
N THR A 107 -3.82 10.13 -11.86
CA THR A 107 -4.52 9.31 -10.87
C THR A 107 -5.36 8.22 -11.55
N ALA A 108 -4.68 7.28 -12.17
CA ALA A 108 -5.30 6.15 -12.86
C ALA A 108 -6.07 5.22 -11.91
N GLY A 109 -6.94 4.37 -12.45
CA GLY A 109 -7.73 3.41 -11.67
C GLY A 109 -6.88 2.39 -10.89
N HIS A 110 -5.66 2.17 -11.32
CA HIS A 110 -4.63 1.37 -10.64
C HIS A 110 -3.31 2.14 -10.67
N PRO A 111 -2.43 2.03 -9.65
CA PRO A 111 -1.16 2.74 -9.65
C PRO A 111 -0.28 2.32 -10.81
N GLU A 112 0.29 3.29 -11.52
CA GLU A 112 1.18 3.05 -12.65
C GLU A 112 2.56 3.66 -12.38
N TYR A 113 3.59 2.83 -12.45
CA TYR A 113 4.97 3.28 -12.29
C TYR A 113 5.36 4.25 -13.41
N GLY A 114 5.98 5.35 -13.01
CA GLY A 114 6.43 6.39 -13.94
C GLY A 114 5.39 7.49 -14.23
N HIS A 115 4.12 7.30 -13.85
CA HIS A 115 3.08 8.32 -14.00
C HIS A 115 3.00 9.25 -12.79
N VAL A 116 3.24 8.73 -11.59
CA VAL A 116 3.18 9.47 -10.33
C VAL A 116 4.44 9.23 -9.52
N ALA A 117 5.07 10.30 -9.04
CA ALA A 117 6.15 10.19 -8.08
C ALA A 117 5.66 9.52 -6.79
N GLY A 118 6.45 8.57 -6.25
CA GLY A 118 6.06 7.79 -5.07
C GLY A 118 5.31 6.48 -5.37
N VAL A 119 4.94 6.21 -6.63
CA VAL A 119 4.47 4.90 -7.07
C VAL A 119 5.67 4.05 -7.49
N GLU A 120 5.98 3.01 -6.71
CA GLU A 120 7.19 2.20 -6.87
C GLU A 120 7.05 1.10 -7.94
N THR A 121 5.84 0.64 -8.19
CA THR A 121 5.55 -0.40 -9.19
C THR A 121 4.10 -0.33 -9.64
N THR A 122 3.84 -0.74 -10.87
CA THR A 122 2.49 -0.89 -11.41
C THR A 122 1.81 -2.08 -10.75
N THR A 123 0.62 -1.87 -10.19
CA THR A 123 -0.20 -2.92 -9.60
C THR A 123 -1.63 -2.85 -10.15
N GLY A 124 -2.44 -3.87 -9.85
CA GLY A 124 -3.78 -4.04 -10.39
C GLY A 124 -4.09 -5.52 -10.47
N PRO A 125 -3.34 -6.31 -11.27
CA PRO A 125 -3.40 -7.77 -11.17
C PRO A 125 -2.98 -8.21 -9.77
N LEU A 126 -3.86 -8.91 -9.06
CA LEU A 126 -3.64 -9.32 -7.67
C LEU A 126 -2.41 -10.23 -7.55
N GLY A 127 -1.72 -10.15 -6.41
CA GLY A 127 -0.50 -10.91 -6.14
C GLY A 127 0.79 -10.31 -6.71
N GLN A 128 0.73 -9.56 -7.81
CA GLN A 128 1.92 -8.99 -8.45
C GLN A 128 2.67 -8.01 -7.54
N GLY A 129 1.95 -7.21 -6.75
CA GLY A 129 2.57 -6.28 -5.80
C GLY A 129 3.39 -6.97 -4.72
N ILE A 130 2.91 -8.08 -4.17
CA ILE A 130 3.66 -8.91 -3.20
C ILE A 130 4.93 -9.46 -3.86
N ALA A 131 4.81 -10.02 -5.05
CA ALA A 131 5.96 -10.59 -5.77
C ALA A 131 7.02 -9.52 -6.09
N ASN A 132 6.60 -8.34 -6.55
CA ASN A 132 7.49 -7.20 -6.77
C ASN A 132 8.16 -6.74 -5.47
N ALA A 133 7.43 -6.71 -4.36
CA ALA A 133 7.97 -6.33 -3.06
C ALA A 133 9.07 -7.27 -2.58
N VAL A 134 8.94 -8.56 -2.82
CA VAL A 134 10.00 -9.54 -2.57
C VAL A 134 11.24 -9.21 -3.41
N GLY A 135 11.06 -8.86 -4.69
CA GLY A 135 12.14 -8.40 -5.56
C GLY A 135 12.83 -7.14 -5.05
N PHE A 136 12.07 -6.15 -4.56
CA PHE A 136 12.63 -4.93 -3.93
C PHE A 136 13.43 -5.27 -2.66
N ALA A 137 12.94 -6.16 -1.81
CA ALA A 137 13.64 -6.57 -0.61
C ALA A 137 14.94 -7.35 -0.91
N ILE A 138 14.94 -8.20 -1.94
CA ILE A 138 16.15 -8.87 -2.43
C ILE A 138 17.16 -7.83 -2.95
N ALA A 139 16.68 -6.83 -3.67
CA ALA A 139 17.54 -5.75 -4.18
C ALA A 139 18.15 -4.93 -3.04
N GLU A 140 17.37 -4.61 -1.98
CA GLU A 140 17.89 -3.94 -0.79
C GLU A 140 19.01 -4.74 -0.14
N GLU A 141 18.79 -6.03 0.15
CA GLU A 141 19.80 -6.91 0.76
C GLU A 141 21.08 -6.97 -0.09
N SER A 142 20.96 -7.08 -1.41
CA SER A 142 22.07 -7.13 -2.35
C SER A 142 22.86 -5.83 -2.36
N LEU A 143 22.16 -4.69 -2.40
CA LEU A 143 22.76 -3.36 -2.41
C LEU A 143 23.39 -3.05 -1.04
N ARG A 144 22.75 -3.42 0.06
CA ARG A 144 23.27 -3.27 1.41
C ARG A 144 24.53 -4.10 1.62
N ALA A 145 24.58 -5.33 1.12
CA ALA A 145 25.77 -6.16 1.16
C ALA A 145 26.94 -5.54 0.38
N ARG A 146 26.64 -4.88 -0.75
CA ARG A 146 27.64 -4.26 -1.63
C ARG A 146 28.12 -2.91 -1.13
N PHE A 147 27.23 -2.05 -0.63
CA PHE A 147 27.53 -0.63 -0.32
C PHE A 147 27.52 -0.33 1.18
N GLY A 148 27.07 -1.26 2.01
CA GLY A 148 26.98 -1.15 3.46
C GLY A 148 25.75 -0.41 3.96
N ARG A 149 25.39 -0.67 5.24
CA ARG A 149 24.19 -0.13 5.90
C ARG A 149 24.13 1.40 5.99
N LYS A 150 25.27 2.07 5.91
CA LYS A 150 25.29 3.55 5.92
C LYS A 150 24.76 4.16 4.62
N VAL A 151 24.71 3.39 3.55
CA VAL A 151 24.28 3.82 2.22
C VAL A 151 22.92 3.24 1.86
N VAL A 152 22.66 1.98 2.25
CA VAL A 152 21.42 1.27 1.94
C VAL A 152 20.90 0.59 3.21
N ASP A 153 19.77 1.08 3.71
CA ASP A 153 19.10 0.54 4.92
C ASP A 153 17.60 0.88 4.92
N HIS A 154 16.89 0.55 3.83
CA HIS A 154 15.47 0.83 3.69
C HIS A 154 14.59 -0.42 3.81
N HIS A 155 13.33 -0.20 4.16
CA HIS A 155 12.30 -1.23 4.22
C HIS A 155 11.47 -1.26 2.93
N THR A 156 10.83 -2.38 2.71
CA THR A 156 9.75 -2.52 1.72
C THR A 156 8.46 -2.83 2.47
N TRP A 157 7.47 -1.95 2.30
CA TRP A 157 6.16 -2.02 2.95
C TRP A 157 5.10 -2.33 1.92
N VAL A 158 4.25 -3.31 2.21
CA VAL A 158 3.20 -3.76 1.28
C VAL A 158 1.85 -3.74 1.99
N ILE A 159 0.83 -3.18 1.33
CA ILE A 159 -0.57 -3.42 1.70
C ILE A 159 -1.16 -4.42 0.71
N ALA A 160 -1.69 -5.53 1.23
CA ALA A 160 -2.30 -6.60 0.47
C ALA A 160 -3.67 -6.96 1.05
N GLY A 161 -4.64 -7.22 0.20
CA GLY A 161 -5.94 -7.78 0.59
C GLY A 161 -5.96 -9.30 0.49
N ASP A 162 -7.07 -9.89 0.91
CA ASP A 162 -7.31 -11.33 0.85
C ASP A 162 -7.09 -11.90 -0.56
N GLY A 163 -7.64 -11.23 -1.59
CA GLY A 163 -7.47 -11.66 -2.99
C GLY A 163 -6.01 -11.68 -3.44
N CYS A 164 -5.15 -10.79 -2.92
CA CYS A 164 -3.72 -10.85 -3.23
C CYS A 164 -3.07 -12.13 -2.71
N LEU A 165 -3.50 -12.60 -1.52
CA LEU A 165 -2.95 -13.81 -0.90
C LEU A 165 -3.49 -15.10 -1.50
N MET A 166 -4.57 -15.05 -2.27
CA MET A 166 -5.10 -16.21 -3.01
C MET A 166 -4.28 -16.55 -4.26
N GLU A 167 -3.54 -15.58 -4.79
CA GLU A 167 -2.78 -15.76 -6.02
C GLU A 167 -1.57 -16.69 -5.84
N GLY A 168 -1.34 -17.60 -6.80
CA GLY A 168 -0.22 -18.55 -6.75
C GLY A 168 1.13 -17.87 -6.66
N ILE A 169 1.33 -16.77 -7.41
CA ILE A 169 2.58 -16.00 -7.37
C ILE A 169 2.89 -15.44 -5.98
N SER A 170 1.86 -15.05 -5.20
CA SER A 170 2.05 -14.58 -3.82
C SER A 170 2.61 -15.69 -2.94
N GLN A 171 2.15 -16.92 -3.12
CA GLN A 171 2.58 -18.07 -2.33
C GLN A 171 4.03 -18.44 -2.63
N GLU A 172 4.42 -18.42 -3.90
CA GLU A 172 5.79 -18.66 -4.31
C GLU A 172 6.72 -17.55 -3.79
N ALA A 173 6.29 -16.29 -3.90
CA ALA A 173 7.04 -15.14 -3.42
C ALA A 173 7.23 -15.13 -1.90
N ILE A 174 6.19 -15.48 -1.12
CA ILE A 174 6.26 -15.59 0.35
C ILE A 174 7.27 -16.67 0.73
N GLY A 175 7.22 -17.85 0.11
CA GLY A 175 8.19 -18.92 0.35
C GLY A 175 9.63 -18.49 0.04
N LEU A 176 9.83 -17.76 -1.06
CA LEU A 176 11.13 -17.20 -1.42
C LEU A 176 11.62 -16.17 -0.39
N ALA A 177 10.73 -15.28 0.08
CA ALA A 177 11.06 -14.27 1.09
C ALA A 177 11.51 -14.91 2.41
N GLY A 178 10.81 -15.95 2.86
CA GLY A 178 11.20 -16.70 4.06
C GLY A 178 12.53 -17.43 3.89
N MET A 179 12.73 -18.12 2.77
CA MET A 179 14.00 -18.79 2.45
C MET A 179 15.19 -17.81 2.46
N GLN A 180 14.99 -16.60 1.91
CA GLN A 180 16.01 -15.55 1.86
C GLN A 180 16.10 -14.72 3.15
N LYS A 181 15.22 -14.95 4.13
CA LYS A 181 15.17 -14.23 5.42
C LYS A 181 15.09 -12.71 5.25
N LEU A 182 14.20 -12.25 4.38
CA LEU A 182 14.07 -10.82 4.02
C LEU A 182 13.40 -10.02 5.15
N SER A 183 14.12 -9.76 6.20
CA SER A 183 13.62 -9.19 7.47
C SER A 183 13.13 -7.74 7.36
N LYS A 184 13.42 -7.04 6.26
CA LYS A 184 12.97 -5.67 5.98
C LYS A 184 11.76 -5.61 5.05
N LEU A 185 11.19 -6.76 4.69
CA LEU A 185 9.91 -6.84 4.00
C LEU A 185 8.79 -6.93 5.04
N VAL A 186 7.87 -5.97 5.01
CA VAL A 186 6.72 -5.93 5.91
C VAL A 186 5.44 -5.96 5.09
N VAL A 187 4.60 -6.96 5.33
CA VAL A 187 3.31 -7.11 4.68
C VAL A 187 2.19 -6.79 5.68
N LEU A 188 1.41 -5.76 5.36
CA LEU A 188 0.21 -5.37 6.08
C LEU A 188 -0.99 -5.98 5.35
N TRP A 189 -1.64 -6.95 5.97
CA TRP A 189 -2.75 -7.68 5.38
C TRP A 189 -4.10 -7.12 5.83
N ASP A 190 -4.89 -6.64 4.87
CA ASP A 190 -6.29 -6.27 5.07
C ASP A 190 -7.14 -7.54 5.13
N ASN A 191 -7.30 -8.05 6.35
CA ASN A 191 -8.08 -9.25 6.66
C ASN A 191 -9.51 -8.88 7.03
N ASN A 192 -10.29 -8.52 6.04
CA ASN A 192 -11.68 -8.08 6.23
C ASN A 192 -12.72 -9.16 5.90
N ASN A 193 -12.29 -10.35 5.50
CA ASN A 193 -13.13 -11.50 5.13
C ASN A 193 -14.06 -11.26 3.93
N ILE A 194 -13.75 -10.29 3.08
CA ILE A 194 -14.53 -9.97 1.88
C ILE A 194 -13.59 -9.93 0.68
N SER A 195 -14.03 -10.52 -0.44
CA SER A 195 -13.39 -10.36 -1.74
C SER A 195 -14.48 -10.02 -2.76
N ILE A 196 -14.28 -8.90 -3.47
CA ILE A 196 -15.27 -8.31 -4.40
C ILE A 196 -16.54 -7.94 -3.61
N ASP A 197 -17.63 -8.69 -3.73
CA ASP A 197 -18.92 -8.48 -3.05
C ASP A 197 -19.37 -9.69 -2.24
N GLY A 198 -18.49 -10.66 -2.03
CA GLY A 198 -18.78 -11.92 -1.34
C GLY A 198 -17.83 -12.23 -0.19
N LYS A 199 -18.26 -13.17 0.67
CA LYS A 199 -17.40 -13.68 1.74
C LYS A 199 -16.22 -14.45 1.15
N ILE A 200 -15.02 -14.22 1.70
CA ILE A 200 -13.81 -14.95 1.30
C ILE A 200 -13.96 -16.47 1.39
N SER A 201 -14.75 -16.95 2.36
CA SER A 201 -15.00 -18.41 2.53
C SER A 201 -15.68 -19.09 1.32
N LEU A 202 -16.16 -18.32 0.33
CA LEU A 202 -16.66 -18.87 -0.94
C LEU A 202 -15.53 -19.30 -1.86
N SER A 203 -14.32 -18.77 -1.69
CA SER A 203 -13.18 -18.98 -2.59
C SER A 203 -11.91 -19.46 -1.89
N ASP A 204 -11.70 -19.11 -0.62
CA ASP A 204 -10.52 -19.50 0.15
C ASP A 204 -10.85 -19.68 1.64
N ILE A 205 -10.33 -20.75 2.23
CA ILE A 205 -10.43 -21.05 3.67
C ILE A 205 -9.03 -21.22 4.29
N THR A 206 -8.01 -20.83 3.60
CA THR A 206 -6.62 -21.00 4.02
C THR A 206 -6.32 -20.14 5.26
N ASP A 207 -5.72 -20.73 6.28
CA ASP A 207 -5.13 -19.97 7.38
C ASP A 207 -3.86 -19.28 6.92
N GLN A 208 -3.99 -18.02 6.48
CA GLN A 208 -2.88 -17.24 5.99
C GLN A 208 -1.82 -16.98 7.08
N ARG A 209 -2.23 -16.83 8.36
CA ARG A 209 -1.28 -16.63 9.47
C ARG A 209 -0.39 -17.85 9.66
N ALA A 210 -0.98 -19.05 9.66
CA ALA A 210 -0.23 -20.29 9.74
C ALA A 210 0.72 -20.44 8.54
N ARG A 211 0.29 -20.04 7.34
CA ARG A 211 1.12 -20.07 6.13
C ARG A 211 2.33 -19.14 6.24
N PHE A 212 2.14 -17.89 6.64
CA PHE A 212 3.26 -16.95 6.86
C PHE A 212 4.20 -17.44 7.99
N ALA A 213 3.66 -18.04 9.05
CA ALA A 213 4.48 -18.57 10.14
C ALA A 213 5.31 -19.78 9.74
N ALA A 214 4.92 -20.51 8.69
CA ALA A 214 5.64 -21.68 8.16
C ALA A 214 6.72 -21.32 7.12
N SER A 215 6.72 -20.09 6.63
CA SER A 215 7.66 -19.58 5.63
C SER A 215 8.78 -18.78 6.28
#